data_f71fb0e612048673c53b25d44e2a72d3
#
_entry.id   f71fb0e612048673c53b25d44e2a72d3
#
_cell.length_a   1.000
_cell.length_b   1.000
_cell.length_c   1.000
_cell.angle_alpha   90.00
_cell.angle_beta   90.00
_cell.angle_gamma   90.00
#
_symmetry.space_group_name_H-M   'P 1'
#
loop_
_entity.id
_entity.type
_entity.pdbx_description
1 polymer ?
#
loop_
_entity_poly.entity_id
_entity_poly.type
_entity_poly.pdbx_seq_one_letter_code
_entity_poly.pdbx_strand_id
1 'polypeptide(L)'
;ASTYSWTADNVNITVRGYDGGVGNRYILLYRVNCITGVTTLVGNYQHGGISGWTTDSYTQTDEGIYYYYAVSTDNDWHSIQGNTRRVYLDHSDPVIIGVENTNTEWTNVAPSIAVRSTDYLMGTVTVGSGLRSVKIYNDKENLVAAGSNQASYTLRETDEGERTFVIEATDNVGHISRSSVTTRYDITPPGIDGTEITFVRDGIVVSGYMQDNIMDQHIDDEIVRSVHGANKSSGIKSVIVYKVTGTKEEVIYLDTTYHQFVSPDTHSFFDVYYDINQTEDAVDYYLIITRDFAGNQTKKKLTSQRTLLTMFRTSIDRGAY
;
A
#
# COMPACT_ATOMS: atom_id res chain seq x y z
N ALA A 1 -16.82 17.37 -36.20
CA ALA A 1 -17.19 16.23 -35.35
C ALA A 1 -17.31 16.77 -33.93
N SER A 2 -18.52 16.81 -33.37
CA SER A 2 -18.70 17.14 -31.95
C SER A 2 -18.09 15.99 -31.14
N THR A 3 -17.00 16.25 -30.46
CA THR A 3 -16.45 15.36 -29.46
C THR A 3 -17.45 15.29 -28.32
N TYR A 4 -18.16 14.17 -28.21
CA TYR A 4 -19.02 13.89 -27.08
C TYR A 4 -18.10 13.67 -25.87
N SER A 5 -18.18 14.54 -24.86
CA SER A 5 -17.40 14.44 -23.64
C SER A 5 -18.33 14.00 -22.50
N TRP A 6 -17.83 13.13 -21.64
CA TRP A 6 -18.42 12.81 -20.36
C TRP A 6 -18.45 14.04 -19.46
N THR A 7 -19.44 14.11 -18.58
CA THR A 7 -19.55 15.12 -17.54
C THR A 7 -19.97 14.50 -16.21
N ALA A 8 -19.49 15.07 -15.11
CA ALA A 8 -19.93 14.76 -13.75
C ALA A 8 -21.18 15.57 -13.36
N ASP A 9 -21.47 16.66 -14.08
CA ASP A 9 -22.59 17.54 -13.74
C ASP A 9 -23.87 17.12 -14.45
N ASN A 10 -25.02 17.30 -13.80
CA ASN A 10 -26.34 17.13 -14.40
C ASN A 10 -26.46 17.98 -15.68
N VAL A 11 -27.06 17.38 -16.71
CA VAL A 11 -27.17 18.01 -18.03
C VAL A 11 -28.56 18.57 -18.25
N ASN A 12 -28.63 19.85 -18.57
CA ASN A 12 -29.91 20.51 -18.95
C ASN A 12 -30.14 20.38 -20.46
N ILE A 13 -31.21 19.71 -20.85
CA ILE A 13 -31.65 19.48 -22.23
C ILE A 13 -32.70 20.55 -22.57
N THR A 14 -32.36 21.47 -23.45
CA THR A 14 -33.31 22.45 -23.95
C THR A 14 -33.90 22.01 -25.28
N VAL A 15 -35.21 21.96 -25.38
CA VAL A 15 -35.96 21.70 -26.61
C VAL A 15 -36.63 22.97 -27.09
N ARG A 16 -36.67 23.15 -28.42
CA ARG A 16 -37.32 24.31 -29.05
C ARG A 16 -38.16 23.83 -30.21
N GLY A 17 -39.39 24.32 -30.27
CA GLY A 17 -40.26 24.14 -31.41
C GLY A 17 -40.59 25.52 -32.04
N TYR A 18 -40.77 25.53 -33.33
CA TYR A 18 -41.21 26.73 -34.08
C TYR A 18 -42.36 26.38 -34.98
N ASP A 19 -43.44 27.15 -34.90
CA ASP A 19 -44.52 27.14 -35.85
C ASP A 19 -45.00 28.58 -36.11
N GLY A 20 -44.90 29.05 -37.36
CA GLY A 20 -45.32 30.37 -37.77
C GLY A 20 -46.79 30.42 -38.22
N GLY A 21 -47.50 29.28 -38.26
CA GLY A 21 -48.89 29.17 -38.69
C GLY A 21 -49.88 29.01 -37.54
N VAL A 22 -50.45 27.81 -37.44
CA VAL A 22 -51.48 27.43 -36.46
C VAL A 22 -50.96 27.32 -35.02
N GLY A 23 -49.65 27.34 -34.85
CA GLY A 23 -48.96 27.33 -33.58
C GLY A 23 -48.69 25.93 -33.04
N ASN A 24 -47.62 25.84 -32.18
CA ASN A 24 -47.26 24.62 -31.50
C ASN A 24 -48.35 24.19 -30.52
N ARG A 25 -48.79 22.93 -30.62
CA ARG A 25 -49.74 22.32 -29.71
C ARG A 25 -49.00 21.73 -28.51
N TYR A 26 -47.98 20.89 -28.75
CA TYR A 26 -47.13 20.28 -27.73
C TYR A 26 -45.77 19.89 -28.29
N ILE A 27 -44.83 19.69 -27.38
CA ILE A 27 -43.53 19.05 -27.63
C ILE A 27 -43.38 17.83 -26.72
N LEU A 28 -43.11 16.70 -27.30
CA LEU A 28 -42.76 15.46 -26.58
C LEU A 28 -41.26 15.27 -26.64
N LEU A 29 -40.62 15.17 -25.47
CA LEU A 29 -39.19 14.85 -25.37
C LEU A 29 -39.00 13.38 -24.96
N TYR A 30 -38.30 12.65 -25.80
CA TYR A 30 -37.96 11.24 -25.57
C TYR A 30 -36.49 11.10 -25.23
N ARG A 31 -36.20 10.24 -24.24
CA ARG A 31 -34.89 9.78 -23.87
C ARG A 31 -34.73 8.31 -24.22
N VAL A 32 -33.64 7.94 -24.88
CA VAL A 32 -33.28 6.54 -25.15
C VAL A 32 -32.02 6.21 -24.42
N ASN A 33 -32.09 5.17 -23.56
CA ASN A 33 -30.89 4.62 -22.92
C ASN A 33 -30.11 3.81 -23.95
N CYS A 34 -28.87 4.22 -24.24
CA CYS A 34 -28.03 3.59 -25.27
C CYS A 34 -27.55 2.18 -24.91
N ILE A 35 -27.60 1.81 -23.61
CA ILE A 35 -27.16 0.50 -23.11
C ILE A 35 -28.31 -0.50 -23.24
N THR A 36 -29.52 -0.12 -22.78
CA THR A 36 -30.70 -1.01 -22.74
C THR A 36 -31.60 -0.90 -23.96
N GLY A 37 -31.47 0.14 -24.75
CA GLY A 37 -32.36 0.46 -25.86
C GLY A 37 -33.74 0.98 -25.44
N VAL A 38 -34.02 1.13 -24.14
CA VAL A 38 -35.30 1.57 -23.61
C VAL A 38 -35.56 3.02 -23.94
N THR A 39 -36.73 3.29 -24.55
CA THR A 39 -37.23 4.65 -24.84
C THR A 39 -38.22 5.08 -23.76
N THR A 40 -38.03 6.28 -23.21
CA THR A 40 -38.88 6.85 -22.18
C THR A 40 -39.31 8.26 -22.58
N LEU A 41 -40.59 8.57 -22.42
CA LEU A 41 -41.09 9.93 -22.54
C LEU A 41 -40.70 10.69 -21.25
N VAL A 42 -39.82 11.69 -21.35
CA VAL A 42 -39.28 12.46 -20.20
C VAL A 42 -39.82 13.88 -20.15
N GLY A 43 -40.47 14.37 -21.22
CA GLY A 43 -41.10 15.66 -21.24
C GLY A 43 -42.36 15.64 -22.11
N ASN A 44 -43.44 16.26 -21.61
CA ASN A 44 -44.68 16.50 -22.35
C ASN A 44 -45.10 17.93 -22.08
N TYR A 45 -44.71 18.82 -23.00
CA TYR A 45 -44.85 20.24 -22.85
C TYR A 45 -46.00 20.76 -23.72
N GLN A 46 -47.09 21.25 -23.07
CA GLN A 46 -48.31 21.73 -23.73
C GLN A 46 -48.20 23.23 -24.00
N HIS A 47 -48.41 23.65 -25.24
CA HIS A 47 -48.26 25.03 -25.65
C HIS A 47 -49.58 25.68 -26.11
N GLY A 48 -50.66 24.91 -26.29
CA GLY A 48 -51.99 25.44 -26.55
C GLY A 48 -52.14 26.25 -27.86
N GLY A 49 -51.24 26.03 -28.83
CA GLY A 49 -51.29 26.71 -30.12
C GLY A 49 -50.55 28.04 -30.16
N ILE A 50 -49.49 28.19 -29.37
CA ILE A 50 -48.64 29.39 -29.42
C ILE A 50 -47.90 29.44 -30.78
N SER A 51 -48.15 30.49 -31.56
CA SER A 51 -47.39 30.76 -32.77
C SER A 51 -46.03 31.34 -32.46
N GLY A 52 -45.01 30.93 -33.19
CA GLY A 52 -43.63 31.32 -33.01
C GLY A 52 -42.82 30.26 -32.27
N TRP A 53 -41.78 30.73 -31.53
CA TRP A 53 -40.88 29.84 -30.78
C TRP A 53 -41.47 29.46 -29.42
N THR A 54 -41.43 28.15 -29.11
CA THR A 54 -41.63 27.64 -27.78
C THR A 54 -40.33 27.00 -27.28
N THR A 55 -40.08 27.07 -25.97
CA THR A 55 -38.82 26.55 -25.36
C THR A 55 -39.15 25.91 -24.04
N ASP A 56 -38.64 24.67 -23.85
CA ASP A 56 -38.79 23.89 -22.63
C ASP A 56 -37.46 23.25 -22.26
N SER A 57 -37.38 22.74 -21.04
CA SER A 57 -36.14 22.11 -20.56
C SER A 57 -36.44 20.87 -19.72
N TYR A 58 -35.48 19.96 -19.75
CA TYR A 58 -35.43 18.75 -18.93
C TYR A 58 -34.02 18.59 -18.39
N THR A 59 -33.88 18.25 -17.10
CA THR A 59 -32.58 17.99 -16.48
C THR A 59 -32.35 16.50 -16.36
N GLN A 60 -31.30 16.01 -17.00
CA GLN A 60 -30.82 14.63 -16.85
C GLN A 60 -30.00 14.51 -15.58
N THR A 61 -30.41 13.62 -14.68
CA THR A 61 -29.76 13.35 -13.40
C THR A 61 -29.27 11.91 -13.29
N ASP A 62 -29.88 10.96 -14.03
CA ASP A 62 -29.43 9.57 -14.02
C ASP A 62 -28.15 9.43 -14.83
N GLU A 63 -27.12 8.80 -14.29
CA GLU A 63 -25.90 8.50 -15.01
C GLU A 63 -26.13 7.50 -16.15
N GLY A 64 -25.30 7.56 -17.18
CA GLY A 64 -25.37 6.69 -18.34
C GLY A 64 -25.12 7.38 -19.66
N ILE A 65 -25.38 6.62 -20.72
CA ILE A 65 -25.29 7.10 -22.11
C ILE A 65 -26.70 7.17 -22.68
N TYR A 66 -27.11 8.37 -23.02
CA TYR A 66 -28.44 8.63 -23.53
C TYR A 66 -28.40 9.38 -24.86
N TYR A 67 -29.41 9.18 -25.69
CA TYR A 67 -29.72 10.14 -26.72
C TYR A 67 -31.14 10.66 -26.56
N TYR A 68 -31.35 11.91 -26.96
CA TYR A 68 -32.60 12.62 -26.87
C TYR A 68 -33.08 13.00 -28.26
N TYR A 69 -34.38 12.94 -28.47
CA TYR A 69 -35.05 13.53 -29.61
C TYR A 69 -36.39 14.08 -29.15
N ALA A 70 -36.81 15.18 -29.81
CA ALA A 70 -38.11 15.81 -29.57
C ALA A 70 -39.02 15.64 -30.78
N VAL A 71 -40.30 15.52 -30.52
CA VAL A 71 -41.37 15.55 -31.54
C VAL A 71 -42.24 16.72 -31.23
N SER A 72 -42.31 17.69 -32.15
CA SER A 72 -43.20 18.85 -32.06
C SER A 72 -44.44 18.59 -32.93
N THR A 73 -45.62 18.94 -32.41
CA THR A 73 -46.90 18.77 -33.08
C THR A 73 -47.66 20.11 -33.04
N ASP A 74 -48.18 20.54 -34.19
CA ASP A 74 -48.99 21.74 -34.32
C ASP A 74 -50.49 21.44 -34.01
N ASN A 75 -51.33 22.49 -34.11
CA ASN A 75 -52.75 22.35 -33.85
C ASN A 75 -53.52 21.60 -34.97
N ASP A 76 -52.92 21.50 -36.15
CA ASP A 76 -53.49 20.71 -37.28
C ASP A 76 -52.94 19.25 -37.26
N TRP A 77 -52.29 18.85 -36.16
CA TRP A 77 -51.77 17.48 -35.93
C TRP A 77 -50.59 17.09 -36.85
N HIS A 78 -49.93 18.04 -37.49
CA HIS A 78 -48.70 17.72 -38.18
C HIS A 78 -47.56 17.61 -37.15
N SER A 79 -46.74 16.59 -37.30
CA SER A 79 -45.65 16.31 -36.37
C SER A 79 -44.31 16.24 -37.08
N ILE A 80 -43.26 16.78 -36.42
CA ILE A 80 -41.90 16.71 -36.91
C ILE A 80 -40.98 16.27 -35.78
N GLN A 81 -40.09 15.33 -36.09
CA GLN A 81 -39.01 14.95 -35.17
C GLN A 81 -37.79 15.81 -35.42
N GLY A 82 -37.24 16.38 -34.32
CA GLY A 82 -36.01 17.15 -34.33
C GLY A 82 -34.76 16.29 -34.35
N ASN A 83 -33.61 16.92 -34.39
CA ASN A 83 -32.32 16.27 -34.35
C ASN A 83 -32.06 15.57 -33.00
N THR A 84 -31.34 14.46 -33.06
CA THR A 84 -30.91 13.76 -31.86
C THR A 84 -29.70 14.44 -31.21
N ARG A 85 -29.62 14.37 -29.87
CA ARG A 85 -28.47 14.81 -29.07
C ARG A 85 -28.08 13.68 -28.13
N ARG A 86 -26.76 13.45 -27.98
CA ARG A 86 -26.24 12.47 -27.02
C ARG A 86 -25.74 13.17 -25.76
N VAL A 87 -25.91 12.48 -24.64
CA VAL A 87 -25.44 12.87 -23.31
C VAL A 87 -24.70 11.70 -22.70
N TYR A 88 -23.56 11.98 -22.12
CA TYR A 88 -22.70 11.05 -21.40
C TYR A 88 -22.53 11.62 -19.99
N LEU A 89 -23.19 10.99 -19.01
CA LEU A 89 -23.23 11.44 -17.62
C LEU A 89 -22.65 10.34 -16.73
N ASP A 90 -21.68 10.70 -15.93
CA ASP A 90 -20.99 9.82 -15.02
C ASP A 90 -20.89 10.49 -13.65
N HIS A 91 -21.52 9.88 -12.65
CA HIS A 91 -21.51 10.30 -11.25
C HIS A 91 -20.75 9.31 -10.36
N SER A 92 -20.33 8.20 -10.94
CA SER A 92 -19.70 7.10 -10.19
C SER A 92 -18.23 7.38 -9.95
N ASP A 93 -17.78 7.07 -8.74
CA ASP A 93 -16.35 7.05 -8.44
C ASP A 93 -15.70 5.81 -9.08
N PRO A 94 -14.43 5.90 -9.51
CA PRO A 94 -13.68 4.75 -9.98
C PRO A 94 -13.51 3.71 -8.87
N VAL A 95 -13.43 2.43 -9.22
CA VAL A 95 -13.32 1.33 -8.28
C VAL A 95 -11.90 0.77 -8.29
N ILE A 96 -11.27 0.71 -7.12
CA ILE A 96 -10.01 0.01 -6.92
C ILE A 96 -10.36 -1.48 -6.73
N ILE A 97 -10.09 -2.31 -7.76
CA ILE A 97 -10.52 -3.71 -7.81
C ILE A 97 -9.51 -4.70 -7.25
N GLY A 98 -8.28 -4.27 -7.02
CA GLY A 98 -7.24 -5.10 -6.41
C GLY A 98 -6.07 -4.25 -5.94
N VAL A 99 -5.69 -4.51 -4.69
CA VAL A 99 -4.43 -4.06 -4.12
C VAL A 99 -3.71 -5.32 -3.69
N GLU A 100 -2.70 -5.70 -4.46
CA GLU A 100 -1.86 -6.85 -4.15
C GLU A 100 -0.61 -6.35 -3.44
N ASN A 101 -0.40 -6.86 -2.24
CA ASN A 101 0.86 -6.75 -1.52
C ASN A 101 1.43 -8.15 -1.38
N THR A 102 2.61 -8.38 -1.89
CA THR A 102 3.24 -9.69 -1.88
C THR A 102 3.63 -10.16 -0.48
N ASN A 103 3.61 -9.25 0.52
CA ASN A 103 3.96 -9.61 1.89
C ASN A 103 3.32 -8.68 2.93
N THR A 104 2.52 -9.26 3.83
CA THR A 104 1.92 -8.58 4.99
C THR A 104 2.74 -8.80 6.27
N GLU A 105 3.61 -9.81 6.28
CA GLU A 105 4.54 -10.11 7.36
C GLU A 105 5.88 -9.39 7.13
N TRP A 106 6.71 -9.32 8.16
CA TRP A 106 8.06 -8.80 8.04
C TRP A 106 8.88 -9.65 7.06
N THR A 107 9.63 -8.99 6.17
CA THR A 107 10.46 -9.64 5.14
C THR A 107 11.71 -8.82 4.86
N ASN A 108 12.80 -9.52 4.54
CA ASN A 108 14.04 -8.91 4.03
C ASN A 108 14.13 -8.95 2.49
N VAL A 109 13.06 -9.40 1.83
CA VAL A 109 12.95 -9.34 0.38
C VAL A 109 12.01 -8.19 0.03
N ALA A 110 12.46 -7.28 -0.84
CA ALA A 110 11.69 -6.10 -1.22
C ALA A 110 10.28 -6.45 -1.71
N PRO A 111 9.20 -6.08 -0.98
CA PRO A 111 7.84 -6.35 -1.40
C PRO A 111 7.44 -5.45 -2.57
N SER A 112 6.47 -5.92 -3.36
CA SER A 112 5.86 -5.13 -4.43
C SER A 112 4.40 -4.87 -4.12
N ILE A 113 3.96 -3.65 -4.43
CA ILE A 113 2.57 -3.23 -4.40
C ILE A 113 2.09 -3.19 -5.85
N ALA A 114 1.05 -3.94 -6.19
CA ALA A 114 0.40 -3.87 -7.50
C ALA A 114 -1.07 -3.49 -7.33
N VAL A 115 -1.52 -2.55 -8.14
CA VAL A 115 -2.87 -1.97 -8.04
C VAL A 115 -3.53 -2.00 -9.40
N ARG A 116 -4.81 -2.38 -9.41
CA ARG A 116 -5.70 -2.30 -10.58
C ARG A 116 -6.95 -1.53 -10.22
N SER A 117 -7.43 -0.75 -11.16
CA SER A 117 -8.68 -0.01 -11.01
C SER A 117 -9.49 -0.06 -12.29
N THR A 118 -10.78 0.20 -12.15
CA THR A 118 -11.73 0.33 -13.24
C THR A 118 -12.72 1.45 -12.92
N ASP A 119 -13.42 1.89 -13.94
CA ASP A 119 -14.48 2.87 -13.80
C ASP A 119 -15.74 2.33 -14.50
N TYR A 120 -16.78 2.06 -13.70
CA TYR A 120 -18.05 1.53 -14.16
C TYR A 120 -19.20 2.43 -13.72
N LEU A 121 -20.21 2.57 -14.57
CA LEU A 121 -21.47 3.20 -14.18
C LEU A 121 -22.13 2.37 -13.07
N MET A 122 -22.76 3.05 -12.12
CA MET A 122 -23.35 2.47 -10.92
C MET A 122 -24.22 1.23 -11.22
N GLY A 123 -23.92 0.13 -10.55
CA GLY A 123 -24.68 -1.11 -10.66
C GLY A 123 -24.58 -1.82 -12.01
N THR A 124 -23.62 -1.45 -12.87
CA THR A 124 -23.43 -2.05 -14.20
C THR A 124 -22.00 -2.53 -14.40
N VAL A 125 -21.75 -3.24 -15.50
CA VAL A 125 -20.41 -3.56 -16.01
C VAL A 125 -20.03 -2.66 -17.20
N THR A 126 -20.83 -1.64 -17.47
CA THR A 126 -20.57 -0.68 -18.55
C THR A 126 -19.53 0.32 -18.04
N VAL A 127 -18.49 0.53 -18.83
CA VAL A 127 -17.47 1.51 -18.53
C VAL A 127 -18.08 2.91 -18.50
N GLY A 128 -17.81 3.66 -17.42
CA GLY A 128 -18.21 5.06 -17.26
C GLY A 128 -17.39 6.00 -18.14
N SER A 129 -16.94 7.10 -17.57
CA SER A 129 -16.06 8.04 -18.27
C SER A 129 -14.67 7.44 -18.58
N GLY A 130 -14.31 6.38 -17.88
CA GLY A 130 -13.05 5.67 -17.96
C GLY A 130 -11.99 6.28 -17.04
N LEU A 131 -10.98 5.47 -16.70
CA LEU A 131 -9.90 5.90 -15.83
C LEU A 131 -8.98 6.92 -16.52
N ARG A 132 -8.65 7.96 -15.78
CA ARG A 132 -7.63 8.95 -16.11
C ARG A 132 -6.27 8.51 -15.57
N SER A 133 -6.22 8.06 -14.33
CA SER A 133 -4.97 7.63 -13.69
C SER A 133 -5.19 6.78 -12.45
N VAL A 134 -4.20 5.91 -12.18
CA VAL A 134 -3.99 5.23 -10.90
C VAL A 134 -2.63 5.64 -10.38
N LYS A 135 -2.54 6.06 -9.12
CA LYS A 135 -1.33 6.57 -8.48
C LYS A 135 -1.09 5.90 -7.15
N ILE A 136 0.18 5.73 -6.79
CA ILE A 136 0.62 5.24 -5.49
C ILE A 136 1.49 6.33 -4.86
N TYR A 137 1.16 6.71 -3.63
CA TYR A 137 1.91 7.66 -2.82
C TYR A 137 2.48 6.96 -1.60
N ASN A 138 3.68 7.35 -1.18
CA ASN A 138 4.24 6.88 0.08
C ASN A 138 3.66 7.65 1.28
N ASP A 139 4.10 7.29 2.49
CA ASP A 139 3.73 7.90 3.77
C ASP A 139 4.10 9.40 3.91
N LYS A 140 4.98 9.90 3.03
CA LYS A 140 5.37 11.32 2.94
C LYS A 140 4.61 12.04 1.81
N GLU A 141 3.53 11.46 1.31
CA GLU A 141 2.73 11.97 0.19
C GLU A 141 3.49 12.14 -1.13
N ASN A 142 4.66 11.51 -1.28
CA ASN A 142 5.40 11.54 -2.53
C ASN A 142 4.82 10.50 -3.51
N LEU A 143 4.62 10.90 -4.76
CA LEU A 143 4.23 10.01 -5.84
C LEU A 143 5.38 9.03 -6.14
N VAL A 144 5.14 7.72 -5.95
CA VAL A 144 6.14 6.66 -6.19
C VAL A 144 5.84 5.83 -7.45
N ALA A 145 4.57 5.74 -7.85
CA ALA A 145 4.17 5.10 -9.10
C ALA A 145 2.89 5.68 -9.67
N ALA A 146 2.72 5.61 -11.00
CA ALA A 146 1.49 5.99 -11.68
C ALA A 146 1.30 5.17 -12.97
N GLY A 147 0.03 5.02 -13.36
CA GLY A 147 -0.38 4.41 -14.61
C GLY A 147 -1.80 4.83 -15.01
N SER A 148 -2.30 4.35 -16.14
CA SER A 148 -3.66 4.69 -16.62
C SER A 148 -4.75 3.87 -15.91
N ASN A 149 -4.57 2.55 -15.80
CA ASN A 149 -5.54 1.63 -15.17
C ASN A 149 -4.90 0.66 -14.16
N GLN A 150 -3.59 0.65 -14.10
CA GLN A 150 -2.80 -0.11 -13.16
C GLN A 150 -1.52 0.64 -12.82
N ALA A 151 -1.01 0.43 -11.60
CA ALA A 151 0.28 0.92 -11.15
C ALA A 151 0.96 -0.14 -10.29
N SER A 152 2.29 -0.16 -10.30
CA SER A 152 3.06 -1.03 -9.42
C SER A 152 4.29 -0.31 -8.87
N TYR A 153 4.65 -0.65 -7.64
CA TYR A 153 5.82 -0.12 -6.96
C TYR A 153 6.50 -1.23 -6.18
N THR A 154 7.79 -1.45 -6.45
CA THR A 154 8.63 -2.33 -5.63
C THR A 154 9.40 -1.45 -4.65
N LEU A 155 9.33 -1.77 -3.36
CA LEU A 155 9.97 -1.02 -2.30
C LEU A 155 11.49 -0.99 -2.52
N ARG A 156 12.11 0.13 -2.12
CA ARG A 156 13.57 0.34 -2.14
C ARG A 156 14.11 0.18 -0.72
N GLU A 157 15.41 0.11 -0.59
CA GLU A 157 16.09 0.09 0.72
C GLU A 157 15.67 1.28 1.61
N THR A 158 15.43 2.46 1.01
CA THR A 158 14.96 3.66 1.71
C THR A 158 13.52 3.57 2.23
N ASP A 159 12.78 2.54 1.82
CA ASP A 159 11.40 2.30 2.27
C ASP A 159 11.34 1.28 3.42
N GLU A 160 12.49 0.97 4.02
CA GLU A 160 12.58 0.07 5.17
C GLU A 160 11.69 0.54 6.33
N GLY A 161 11.08 -0.42 7.03
CA GLY A 161 10.14 -0.19 8.11
C GLY A 161 8.71 -0.64 7.81
N GLU A 162 7.81 -0.36 8.75
CA GLU A 162 6.36 -0.46 8.52
C GLU A 162 5.90 0.83 7.82
N ARG A 163 5.52 0.72 6.56
CA ARG A 163 5.13 1.85 5.71
C ARG A 163 3.72 1.68 5.18
N THR A 164 2.97 2.77 5.15
CA THR A 164 1.63 2.81 4.55
C THR A 164 1.66 3.61 3.25
N PHE A 165 1.19 2.99 2.18
CA PHE A 165 1.05 3.61 0.87
C PHE A 165 -0.41 3.93 0.61
N VAL A 166 -0.67 5.11 0.06
CA VAL A 166 -2.00 5.56 -0.36
C VAL A 166 -2.14 5.36 -1.86
N ILE A 167 -3.24 4.74 -2.25
CA ILE A 167 -3.60 4.51 -3.64
C ILE A 167 -4.72 5.47 -4.00
N GLU A 168 -4.60 6.15 -5.14
CA GLU A 168 -5.58 7.07 -5.68
C GLU A 168 -5.93 6.67 -7.11
N ALA A 169 -7.20 6.41 -7.38
CA ALA A 169 -7.74 6.24 -8.73
C ALA A 169 -8.57 7.46 -9.10
N THR A 170 -8.38 8.00 -10.29
CA THR A 170 -9.11 9.15 -10.81
C THR A 170 -9.68 8.81 -12.17
N ASP A 171 -10.95 9.10 -12.41
CA ASP A 171 -11.61 8.97 -13.70
C ASP A 171 -11.42 10.20 -14.62
N ASN A 172 -12.01 10.17 -15.82
CA ASN A 172 -11.86 11.26 -16.78
C ASN A 172 -12.74 12.48 -16.49
N VAL A 173 -13.76 12.35 -15.63
CA VAL A 173 -14.60 13.48 -15.19
C VAL A 173 -14.14 14.09 -13.86
N GLY A 174 -13.22 13.44 -13.15
CA GLY A 174 -12.54 13.98 -11.99
C GLY A 174 -12.96 13.34 -10.65
N HIS A 175 -13.77 12.30 -10.63
CA HIS A 175 -14.07 11.56 -9.39
C HIS A 175 -12.84 10.80 -8.91
N ILE A 176 -12.73 10.62 -7.60
CA ILE A 176 -11.53 10.08 -6.96
C ILE A 176 -11.90 9.04 -5.92
N SER A 177 -11.34 7.85 -6.06
CA SER A 177 -11.34 6.82 -5.02
C SER A 177 -9.98 6.65 -4.40
N ARG A 178 -9.94 6.33 -3.08
CA ARG A 178 -8.71 6.08 -2.34
C ARG A 178 -8.77 4.76 -1.58
N SER A 179 -7.61 4.14 -1.44
CA SER A 179 -7.36 2.95 -0.62
C SER A 179 -5.96 3.05 -0.01
N SER A 180 -5.62 2.15 0.91
CA SER A 180 -4.28 2.10 1.47
C SER A 180 -3.81 0.66 1.66
N VAL A 181 -2.50 0.48 1.67
CA VAL A 181 -1.83 -0.79 1.95
C VAL A 181 -0.62 -0.55 2.84
N THR A 182 -0.44 -1.41 3.84
CA THR A 182 0.74 -1.38 4.72
C THR A 182 1.68 -2.51 4.34
N THR A 183 2.97 -2.19 4.27
CA THR A 183 4.06 -3.13 4.02
C THR A 183 4.99 -3.18 5.23
N ARG A 184 5.69 -4.31 5.41
CA ARG A 184 6.68 -4.50 6.47
C ARG A 184 7.95 -5.03 5.84
N TYR A 185 8.97 -4.17 5.75
CA TYR A 185 10.23 -4.45 5.08
C TYR A 185 11.38 -4.08 5.98
N ASP A 186 12.31 -5.02 6.20
CA ASP A 186 13.45 -4.85 7.09
C ASP A 186 14.64 -5.66 6.56
N ILE A 187 15.69 -4.97 6.15
CA ILE A 187 16.94 -5.56 5.64
C ILE A 187 18.10 -5.37 6.60
N THR A 188 17.89 -4.61 7.68
CA THR A 188 18.92 -4.32 8.66
C THR A 188 19.09 -5.50 9.61
N PRO A 189 20.26 -6.14 9.66
CA PRO A 189 20.49 -7.20 10.60
C PRO A 189 20.48 -6.70 12.05
N PRO A 190 19.99 -7.50 13.01
CA PRO A 190 20.00 -7.13 14.41
C PRO A 190 21.44 -6.94 14.94
N GLY A 191 21.67 -5.92 15.75
CA GLY A 191 22.95 -5.65 16.41
C GLY A 191 23.18 -6.57 17.61
N ILE A 192 24.47 -6.86 17.90
CA ILE A 192 24.91 -7.56 19.11
C ILE A 192 26.03 -6.74 19.74
N ASP A 193 25.77 -6.11 20.92
CA ASP A 193 26.70 -5.25 21.61
C ASP A 193 26.97 -5.70 23.05
N GLY A 194 28.00 -5.10 23.69
CA GLY A 194 28.33 -5.33 25.09
C GLY A 194 28.55 -6.79 25.47
N THR A 195 28.97 -7.59 24.49
CA THR A 195 29.15 -9.04 24.75
C THR A 195 30.40 -9.32 25.54
N GLU A 196 30.25 -10.13 26.61
CA GLU A 196 31.36 -10.56 27.44
C GLU A 196 31.24 -12.02 27.85
N ILE A 197 32.37 -12.59 28.28
CA ILE A 197 32.44 -13.88 28.91
C ILE A 197 33.00 -13.66 30.32
N THR A 198 32.15 -13.94 31.32
CA THR A 198 32.55 -13.88 32.73
C THR A 198 32.76 -15.30 33.28
N PHE A 199 33.93 -15.54 33.86
CA PHE A 199 34.21 -16.83 34.54
C PHE A 199 33.69 -16.76 35.97
N VAL A 200 32.83 -17.71 36.31
CA VAL A 200 32.32 -17.92 37.66
C VAL A 200 32.91 -19.21 38.25
N ARG A 201 32.61 -19.50 39.53
CA ARG A 201 33.26 -20.63 40.25
C ARG A 201 33.16 -21.94 39.52
N ASP A 202 32.00 -22.28 39.01
CA ASP A 202 31.68 -23.59 38.44
C ASP A 202 31.21 -23.51 36.97
N GLY A 203 31.43 -22.36 36.31
CA GLY A 203 30.96 -22.17 34.95
C GLY A 203 31.41 -20.85 34.28
N ILE A 204 30.73 -20.55 33.22
CA ILE A 204 30.85 -19.27 32.52
C ILE A 204 29.48 -18.60 32.38
N VAL A 205 29.47 -17.30 32.30
CA VAL A 205 28.33 -16.51 31.89
C VAL A 205 28.71 -15.85 30.59
N VAL A 206 27.88 -16.05 29.55
CA VAL A 206 27.95 -15.33 28.28
C VAL A 206 26.81 -14.34 28.25
N SER A 207 27.12 -13.07 28.20
CA SER A 207 26.13 -11.99 28.23
C SER A 207 26.26 -11.03 27.06
N GLY A 208 25.21 -10.26 26.78
CA GLY A 208 25.23 -9.22 25.75
C GLY A 208 23.88 -8.53 25.56
N TYR A 209 23.92 -7.49 24.77
CA TYR A 209 22.73 -6.72 24.35
C TYR A 209 22.44 -7.02 22.89
N MET A 210 21.16 -7.13 22.57
CA MET A 210 20.68 -7.24 21.20
C MET A 210 19.77 -6.04 20.90
N GLN A 211 19.90 -5.51 19.72
CA GLN A 211 19.10 -4.40 19.27
C GLN A 211 18.76 -4.62 17.80
N ASP A 212 17.50 -4.44 17.45
CA ASP A 212 17.05 -4.44 16.07
C ASP A 212 16.53 -3.05 15.73
N ASN A 213 17.35 -2.30 14.99
CA ASN A 213 17.07 -0.92 14.61
C ASN A 213 17.21 -0.80 13.10
N ILE A 214 16.20 -0.25 12.47
CA ILE A 214 16.33 0.22 11.11
C ILE A 214 17.38 1.31 11.07
N MET A 215 18.37 1.16 10.20
CA MET A 215 19.43 2.14 9.97
C MET A 215 18.87 3.43 9.34
N ASP A 216 18.18 4.24 10.08
CA ASP A 216 18.05 5.65 9.73
C ASP A 216 19.24 6.39 10.37
N GLN A 217 20.36 6.37 9.65
CA GLN A 217 21.72 6.63 10.16
C GLN A 217 22.03 8.07 10.54
N HIS A 218 21.08 9.00 10.54
CA HIS A 218 21.40 10.42 10.75
C HIS A 218 20.36 11.21 11.54
N ILE A 219 19.68 10.60 12.49
CA ILE A 219 18.81 11.39 13.34
C ILE A 219 19.23 11.22 14.80
N ASP A 220 20.33 11.90 15.15
CA ASP A 220 20.68 12.24 16.55
C ASP A 220 19.71 13.26 17.16
N ASP A 221 18.61 13.57 16.48
CA ASP A 221 17.69 14.61 16.90
C ASP A 221 16.39 13.97 17.45
N GLU A 222 16.27 14.00 18.77
CA GLU A 222 15.11 13.50 19.53
C GLU A 222 13.78 14.10 19.06
N ILE A 223 13.82 15.28 18.43
CA ILE A 223 12.65 15.97 17.87
C ILE A 223 12.16 15.31 16.58
N VAL A 224 13.05 14.75 15.77
CA VAL A 224 12.68 14.11 14.50
C VAL A 224 12.06 12.72 14.73
N ARG A 225 12.44 12.03 15.81
CA ARG A 225 11.82 10.76 16.25
C ARG A 225 10.33 10.91 16.58
N SER A 226 9.92 12.07 17.10
CA SER A 226 8.52 12.31 17.49
C SER A 226 7.61 12.68 16.30
N VAL A 227 8.16 13.19 15.19
CA VAL A 227 7.37 13.70 14.05
C VAL A 227 7.19 12.67 12.95
N HIS A 228 8.05 11.65 12.85
CA HIS A 228 8.06 10.72 11.72
C HIS A 228 7.55 9.31 12.05
N GLY A 229 6.90 9.14 13.19
CA GLY A 229 6.43 7.82 13.67
C GLY A 229 7.61 6.85 13.69
N ALA A 230 7.99 6.35 14.85
CA ALA A 230 9.11 5.44 14.99
C ALA A 230 9.11 4.40 13.87
N ASN A 231 10.16 4.39 13.04
CA ASN A 231 10.34 3.34 12.03
C ASN A 231 10.38 2.02 12.80
N LYS A 232 9.32 1.23 12.69
CA LYS A 232 9.25 -0.05 13.38
C LYS A 232 10.16 -1.01 12.65
N SER A 233 11.16 -1.56 13.34
CA SER A 233 11.94 -2.69 12.89
C SER A 233 11.13 -3.98 13.02
N SER A 234 11.63 -5.07 12.46
CA SER A 234 10.98 -6.37 12.59
C SER A 234 11.06 -6.92 14.02
N GLY A 235 12.04 -6.49 14.79
CA GLY A 235 12.31 -6.94 16.16
C GLY A 235 13.07 -8.27 16.23
N ILE A 236 13.63 -8.56 17.40
CA ILE A 236 14.40 -9.80 17.63
C ILE A 236 13.47 -11.01 17.68
N LYS A 237 13.77 -12.02 16.88
CA LYS A 237 13.06 -13.31 16.85
C LYS A 237 13.72 -14.37 17.72
N SER A 238 15.05 -14.44 17.71
CA SER A 238 15.79 -15.46 18.47
C SER A 238 17.22 -15.05 18.74
N VAL A 239 17.76 -15.60 19.84
CA VAL A 239 19.20 -15.67 20.09
C VAL A 239 19.62 -17.11 20.31
N ILE A 240 20.75 -17.49 19.75
CA ILE A 240 21.34 -18.82 19.88
C ILE A 240 22.81 -18.63 20.27
N VAL A 241 23.26 -19.36 21.30
CA VAL A 241 24.66 -19.40 21.66
C VAL A 241 25.19 -20.81 21.47
N TYR A 242 26.24 -20.91 20.69
CA TYR A 242 26.98 -22.18 20.45
C TYR A 242 28.31 -22.16 21.20
N LYS A 243 28.65 -23.32 21.76
CA LYS A 243 30.02 -23.66 22.12
C LYS A 243 30.65 -24.34 20.91
N VAL A 244 31.85 -23.91 20.53
CA VAL A 244 32.56 -24.45 19.35
C VAL A 244 33.91 -25.02 19.79
N THR A 245 34.14 -26.30 19.44
CA THR A 245 35.38 -27.04 19.72
C THR A 245 35.79 -27.78 18.45
N GLY A 246 36.88 -27.34 17.81
CA GLY A 246 37.28 -27.82 16.49
C GLY A 246 36.23 -27.55 15.44
N THR A 247 35.64 -28.61 14.89
CA THR A 247 34.56 -28.53 13.92
C THR A 247 33.18 -28.79 14.52
N LYS A 248 33.12 -29.04 15.84
CA LYS A 248 31.86 -29.36 16.53
C LYS A 248 31.25 -28.09 17.08
N GLU A 249 29.98 -27.82 16.69
CA GLU A 249 29.12 -26.77 17.24
C GLU A 249 28.07 -27.43 18.14
N GLU A 250 27.94 -26.95 19.36
CA GLU A 250 26.96 -27.41 20.34
C GLU A 250 26.11 -26.22 20.81
N VAL A 251 24.79 -26.30 20.70
CA VAL A 251 23.88 -25.29 21.21
C VAL A 251 23.87 -25.39 22.74
N ILE A 252 24.29 -24.31 23.40
CA ILE A 252 24.24 -24.17 24.86
C ILE A 252 23.12 -23.29 25.34
N TYR A 253 22.56 -22.46 24.43
CA TYR A 253 21.42 -21.62 24.71
C TYR A 253 20.62 -21.35 23.45
N LEU A 254 19.29 -21.39 23.57
CA LEU A 254 18.34 -20.99 22.54
C LEU A 254 17.18 -20.28 23.22
N ASP A 255 16.96 -19.03 22.85
CA ASP A 255 15.76 -18.27 23.23
C ASP A 255 15.02 -17.83 21.99
N THR A 256 13.74 -18.13 21.96
CA THR A 256 12.79 -17.76 20.89
C THR A 256 11.58 -17.00 21.46
N THR A 257 11.65 -16.56 22.73
CA THR A 257 10.54 -15.92 23.42
C THR A 257 10.47 -14.42 23.17
N TYR A 258 11.37 -13.88 22.33
CA TYR A 258 11.39 -12.49 21.99
C TYR A 258 10.15 -12.11 21.16
N HIS A 259 9.56 -10.98 21.51
CA HIS A 259 8.40 -10.45 20.84
C HIS A 259 8.79 -9.37 19.83
N GLN A 260 7.94 -9.12 18.82
CA GLN A 260 8.05 -7.93 17.99
C GLN A 260 7.95 -6.70 18.89
N PHE A 261 9.03 -5.94 19.04
CA PHE A 261 9.02 -4.74 19.85
C PHE A 261 8.39 -3.59 19.08
N VAL A 262 7.50 -2.89 19.77
CA VAL A 262 6.77 -1.73 19.25
C VAL A 262 7.57 -0.45 19.44
N SER A 263 8.73 -0.51 20.16
CA SER A 263 9.53 0.66 20.48
C SER A 263 10.99 0.46 20.06
N PRO A 264 11.60 1.44 19.36
CA PRO A 264 13.01 1.38 18.94
C PRO A 264 14.02 1.43 20.10
N ASP A 265 13.57 1.73 21.32
CA ASP A 265 14.45 1.92 22.48
C ASP A 265 14.58 0.66 23.36
N THR A 266 13.99 -0.46 22.99
CA THR A 266 14.07 -1.68 23.80
C THR A 266 15.27 -2.52 23.40
N HIS A 267 16.32 -2.43 24.21
CA HIS A 267 17.42 -3.38 24.18
C HIS A 267 16.97 -4.69 24.84
N SER A 268 17.19 -5.80 24.16
CA SER A 268 17.02 -7.12 24.76
C SER A 268 18.36 -7.55 25.34
N PHE A 269 18.33 -7.90 26.62
CA PHE A 269 19.50 -8.42 27.33
C PHE A 269 19.41 -9.94 27.37
N PHE A 270 20.53 -10.61 27.15
CA PHE A 270 20.64 -12.06 27.40
C PHE A 270 21.79 -12.34 28.36
N ASP A 271 21.57 -13.28 29.24
CA ASP A 271 22.54 -13.75 30.23
C ASP A 271 22.45 -15.26 30.30
N VAL A 272 23.48 -15.95 29.82
CA VAL A 272 23.50 -17.41 29.68
C VAL A 272 24.50 -17.98 30.61
N TYR A 273 24.04 -18.69 31.65
CA TYR A 273 24.89 -19.48 32.50
C TYR A 273 25.13 -20.86 31.87
N TYR A 274 26.38 -21.26 31.69
CA TYR A 274 26.77 -22.55 31.21
C TYR A 274 27.74 -23.18 32.22
N ASP A 275 27.37 -24.33 32.77
CA ASP A 275 28.19 -25.11 33.71
C ASP A 275 29.34 -25.81 32.95
N ILE A 276 30.57 -25.44 33.28
CA ILE A 276 31.76 -26.09 32.71
C ILE A 276 32.16 -27.20 33.64
N ASN A 277 31.80 -28.45 33.34
CA ASN A 277 32.40 -29.58 33.97
C ASN A 277 33.93 -29.54 33.76
N GLN A 278 34.70 -29.70 34.84
CA GLN A 278 36.15 -29.49 34.88
C GLN A 278 36.98 -30.38 33.95
N THR A 279 36.34 -31.29 33.22
CA THR A 279 36.97 -32.22 32.29
C THR A 279 36.78 -31.87 30.81
N GLU A 280 36.11 -30.80 30.49
CA GLU A 280 35.91 -30.42 29.08
C GLU A 280 37.11 -29.67 28.52
N ASP A 281 37.71 -30.29 27.51
CA ASP A 281 38.81 -29.76 26.70
C ASP A 281 38.49 -28.41 26.06
N ALA A 282 39.53 -27.65 25.81
CA ALA A 282 39.55 -26.29 25.35
C ALA A 282 38.45 -25.91 24.36
N VAL A 283 37.50 -25.10 24.81
CA VAL A 283 36.53 -24.40 23.92
C VAL A 283 37.31 -23.40 23.08
N ASP A 284 37.18 -23.50 21.76
CA ASP A 284 37.85 -22.56 20.85
C ASP A 284 37.22 -21.18 20.91
N TYR A 285 35.89 -21.16 20.89
CA TYR A 285 35.11 -19.92 20.99
C TYR A 285 33.63 -20.19 21.23
N TYR A 286 32.90 -19.12 21.61
CA TYR A 286 31.44 -19.10 21.62
C TYR A 286 30.96 -18.31 20.42
N LEU A 287 29.91 -18.79 19.74
CA LEU A 287 29.28 -18.14 18.61
C LEU A 287 27.86 -17.74 19.00
N ILE A 288 27.60 -16.43 19.02
CA ILE A 288 26.28 -15.88 19.24
C ILE A 288 25.67 -15.58 17.88
N ILE A 289 24.43 -16.04 17.66
CA ILE A 289 23.64 -15.77 16.46
C ILE A 289 22.34 -15.15 16.91
N THR A 290 22.05 -13.92 16.47
CA THR A 290 20.74 -13.30 16.60
C THR A 290 20.02 -13.31 15.25
N ARG A 291 18.69 -13.44 15.29
CA ARG A 291 17.82 -13.33 14.12
C ARG A 291 16.66 -12.42 14.45
N ASP A 292 16.24 -11.62 13.47
CA ASP A 292 15.02 -10.85 13.52
C ASP A 292 13.82 -11.59 12.90
N PHE A 293 12.64 -10.97 12.93
CA PHE A 293 11.43 -11.55 12.34
C PHE A 293 11.42 -11.46 10.81
N ALA A 294 12.18 -10.54 10.20
CA ALA A 294 12.32 -10.44 8.74
C ALA A 294 13.25 -11.52 8.17
N GLY A 295 14.04 -12.18 9.03
CA GLY A 295 14.95 -13.26 8.64
C GLY A 295 16.42 -12.82 8.51
N ASN A 296 16.77 -11.56 8.81
CA ASN A 296 18.16 -11.12 8.87
C ASN A 296 18.85 -11.73 10.08
N GLN A 297 20.16 -11.87 10.00
CA GLN A 297 20.94 -12.46 11.10
C GLN A 297 22.29 -11.77 11.27
N THR A 298 22.73 -11.69 12.54
CA THR A 298 24.09 -11.30 12.92
C THR A 298 24.75 -12.42 13.67
N LYS A 299 26.05 -12.57 13.43
CA LYS A 299 26.90 -13.55 14.10
C LYS A 299 28.06 -12.85 14.79
N LYS A 300 28.29 -13.16 16.06
CA LYS A 300 29.41 -12.64 16.84
C LYS A 300 30.19 -13.78 17.50
N LYS A 301 31.49 -13.75 17.30
CA LYS A 301 32.41 -14.74 17.86
C LYS A 301 33.06 -14.16 19.11
N LEU A 302 33.04 -14.89 20.21
CA LEU A 302 33.70 -14.55 21.47
C LEU A 302 34.75 -15.61 21.78
N THR A 303 36.01 -15.19 21.94
CA THR A 303 37.12 -16.04 22.34
C THR A 303 37.37 -15.90 23.85
N SER A 304 37.40 -16.99 24.55
CA SER A 304 37.67 -16.97 26.01
C SER A 304 39.15 -16.61 26.28
N GLN A 305 39.35 -15.68 27.20
CA GLN A 305 40.73 -15.34 27.60
C GLN A 305 41.50 -16.51 28.27
N ARG A 306 40.81 -17.55 28.76
CA ARG A 306 41.40 -18.77 29.25
C ARG A 306 42.22 -19.54 28.20
N THR A 307 41.79 -19.52 26.96
CA THR A 307 42.52 -20.13 25.84
C THR A 307 43.87 -19.45 25.61
N LEU A 308 43.97 -18.13 25.80
CA LEU A 308 45.21 -17.37 25.73
C LEU A 308 46.16 -17.78 26.88
N LEU A 309 45.67 -17.89 28.12
CA LEU A 309 46.48 -18.28 29.29
C LEU A 309 47.00 -19.70 29.17
N THR A 310 46.24 -20.62 28.60
CA THR A 310 46.67 -22.03 28.38
C THR A 310 47.75 -22.08 27.29
N MET A 311 47.62 -21.29 26.23
CA MET A 311 48.66 -21.21 25.19
C MET A 311 49.95 -20.61 25.73
N PHE A 312 49.90 -19.62 26.61
CA PHE A 312 51.08 -19.03 27.27
C PHE A 312 51.73 -20.03 28.27
N ARG A 313 50.98 -20.83 29.02
CA ARG A 313 51.53 -21.87 29.91
C ARG A 313 52.21 -22.99 29.13
N THR A 314 51.61 -23.50 28.06
CA THR A 314 52.22 -24.51 27.22
C THR A 314 53.47 -24.04 26.48
N SER A 315 53.62 -22.73 26.23
CA SER A 315 54.86 -22.14 25.65
C SER A 315 55.98 -21.98 26.68
N ILE A 316 55.67 -21.76 27.96
CA ILE A 316 56.64 -21.63 29.04
C ILE A 316 57.18 -23.01 29.45
N ASP A 317 56.34 -24.03 29.53
CA ASP A 317 56.76 -25.36 29.88
C ASP A 317 57.60 -26.09 28.81
N ARG A 318 57.62 -25.58 27.56
CA ARG A 318 58.48 -26.10 26.48
C ARG A 318 59.83 -25.39 26.35
N GLY A 319 60.09 -24.39 27.17
CA GLY A 319 61.33 -23.59 27.15
C GLY A 319 62.34 -23.90 28.24
N ALA A 320 62.07 -24.93 29.04
CA ALA A 320 63.01 -25.35 30.11
C ALA A 320 63.53 -26.76 29.86
N TYR A 321 64.49 -26.87 28.95
CA TYR A 321 65.53 -27.88 28.94
C TYR A 321 66.78 -27.32 28.26
#